data_7150ad6dbfbafe82e2a63b20c3930941
#
_entry.id   7150ad6dbfbafe82e2a63b20c3930941
#
_cell.length_a   1.000
_cell.length_b   1.000
_cell.length_c   1.000
_cell.angle_alpha   90.00
_cell.angle_beta   90.00
_cell.angle_gamma   90.00
#
_symmetry.space_group_name_H-M   'P 1'
#
loop_
_entity.id
_entity.type
_entity.pdbx_description
1 polymer ?
#
loop_
_entity_poly.entity_id
_entity_poly.type
_entity_poly.pdbx_seq_one_letter_code
_entity_poly.pdbx_strand_id
1 'polypeptide(L)'
;MLFCICVFYASKIVKNLLPTINIRFVAVLLLYDFVYCAEYCIFVRYKHNIFAMQREITLCYEHYAAIDDMSGDDRELVEAALKACQRANAPYSNFHVGAAARLTSGRIISAANSESEVFPSGMCAERSLLYFYQSNYADEPIEALAIASDTSDGECYPCGGCRQTLLDVERRQGSPMRIIMSGGGSASVVGSAADLMPFSFTLK
;
A
#
# COMPACT_ATOMS: atom_id res chain seq x y z
N MET A 1 49.03 -17.32 20.34
CA MET A 1 49.62 -18.05 19.21
C MET A 1 48.63 -18.43 18.12
N LEU A 2 47.36 -18.71 18.43
CA LEU A 2 46.33 -18.99 17.43
C LEU A 2 45.92 -17.74 16.59
N PHE A 3 45.98 -16.56 17.14
CA PHE A 3 45.63 -15.30 16.47
C PHE A 3 46.52 -14.99 15.26
N CYS A 4 47.81 -15.30 15.34
CA CYS A 4 48.72 -15.09 14.21
C CYS A 4 48.51 -16.06 13.05
N ILE A 5 47.99 -17.26 13.31
CA ILE A 5 47.80 -18.29 12.27
C ILE A 5 46.57 -17.96 11.42
N CYS A 6 45.49 -17.45 12.03
CA CYS A 6 44.27 -17.05 11.31
C CYS A 6 44.50 -15.83 10.39
N VAL A 7 45.29 -14.86 10.83
CA VAL A 7 45.64 -13.69 10.00
C VAL A 7 46.53 -14.10 8.83
N PHE A 8 47.44 -15.05 9.04
CA PHE A 8 48.33 -15.55 7.98
C PHE A 8 47.59 -16.37 6.91
N TYR A 9 46.60 -17.18 7.32
CA TYR A 9 45.78 -17.96 6.38
C TYR A 9 44.83 -17.07 5.59
N ALA A 10 44.19 -16.10 6.24
CA ALA A 10 43.31 -15.12 5.57
C ALA A 10 44.09 -14.28 4.53
N SER A 11 45.32 -13.87 4.85
CA SER A 11 46.17 -13.11 3.92
C SER A 11 46.58 -13.92 2.67
N LYS A 12 46.75 -15.26 2.82
CA LYS A 12 47.12 -16.14 1.72
C LYS A 12 45.95 -16.41 0.76
N ILE A 13 44.72 -16.51 1.29
CA ILE A 13 43.48 -16.66 0.49
C ILE A 13 43.19 -15.38 -0.27
N VAL A 14 43.32 -14.22 0.39
CA VAL A 14 43.06 -12.90 -0.23
C VAL A 14 44.08 -12.59 -1.32
N LYS A 15 45.36 -12.96 -1.15
CA LYS A 15 46.40 -12.78 -2.19
C LYS A 15 46.16 -13.60 -3.44
N ASN A 16 45.54 -14.76 -3.32
CA ASN A 16 45.29 -15.63 -4.47
C ASN A 16 44.01 -15.26 -5.24
N LEU A 17 43.06 -14.54 -4.60
CA LEU A 17 41.78 -14.14 -5.18
C LEU A 17 41.78 -12.74 -5.82
N LEU A 18 42.73 -11.85 -5.38
CA LEU A 18 42.71 -10.45 -5.83
C LEU A 18 44.13 -9.90 -5.99
N PRO A 19 44.82 -10.16 -7.14
CA PRO A 19 46.24 -9.80 -7.35
C PRO A 19 46.53 -8.29 -7.41
N THR A 20 45.51 -7.41 -7.34
CA THR A 20 45.64 -5.96 -7.56
C THR A 20 45.33 -5.07 -6.36
N ILE A 21 45.02 -5.63 -5.18
CA ILE A 21 44.65 -4.82 -4.00
C ILE A 21 45.84 -4.62 -3.05
N ASN A 22 46.18 -3.37 -2.78
CA ASN A 22 47.25 -2.97 -1.88
C ASN A 22 46.93 -3.36 -0.43
N ILE A 23 47.76 -4.21 0.17
CA ILE A 23 47.59 -4.82 1.51
C ILE A 23 47.39 -3.79 2.63
N ARG A 24 47.87 -2.55 2.47
CA ARG A 24 47.62 -1.48 3.45
C ARG A 24 46.18 -1.03 3.55
N PHE A 25 45.41 -1.18 2.47
CA PHE A 25 43.98 -0.83 2.45
C PHE A 25 43.10 -1.91 3.10
N VAL A 26 43.51 -3.17 3.01
CA VAL A 26 42.80 -4.31 3.62
C VAL A 26 42.93 -4.30 5.15
N ALA A 27 44.06 -3.86 5.67
CA ALA A 27 44.30 -3.82 7.13
C ALA A 27 43.43 -2.77 7.85
N VAL A 28 43.09 -1.65 7.18
CA VAL A 28 42.24 -0.58 7.74
C VAL A 28 40.77 -0.99 7.75
N LEU A 29 40.34 -1.79 6.76
CA LEU A 29 38.97 -2.30 6.68
C LEU A 29 38.68 -3.43 7.68
N LEU A 30 39.72 -4.14 8.17
CA LEU A 30 39.55 -5.22 9.14
C LEU A 30 39.46 -4.73 10.60
N LEU A 31 39.68 -3.44 10.87
CA LEU A 31 39.65 -2.88 12.22
C LEU A 31 38.25 -2.43 12.68
N TYR A 32 37.26 -2.41 11.82
CA TYR A 32 35.95 -1.82 12.13
C TYR A 32 34.80 -2.78 12.38
N ASP A 33 34.88 -4.09 12.10
CA ASP A 33 33.78 -5.01 12.41
C ASP A 33 34.32 -6.44 12.72
N PHE A 34 34.84 -6.67 13.91
CA PHE A 34 35.06 -8.02 14.43
C PHE A 34 33.93 -8.43 15.36
N VAL A 35 33.08 -9.36 14.92
CA VAL A 35 32.20 -10.13 15.79
C VAL A 35 32.79 -11.51 15.97
N TYR A 36 33.17 -11.86 17.20
CA TYR A 36 33.65 -13.19 17.57
C TYR A 36 32.52 -14.20 17.51
N CYS A 37 32.64 -15.23 16.71
CA CYS A 37 31.90 -16.47 16.85
C CYS A 37 32.81 -17.54 17.42
N ALA A 38 32.49 -18.05 18.60
CA ALA A 38 33.11 -19.22 19.16
C ALA A 38 32.62 -20.42 18.33
N GLU A 39 33.57 -21.23 17.83
CA GLU A 39 33.40 -22.39 16.97
C GLU A 39 33.47 -22.13 15.46
N TYR A 40 34.70 -21.96 14.96
CA TYR A 40 35.18 -22.29 13.60
C TYR A 40 34.36 -21.77 12.36
N CYS A 41 33.64 -20.68 12.45
CA CYS A 41 33.10 -20.01 11.26
C CYS A 41 33.58 -18.56 11.18
N ILE A 42 34.51 -18.26 10.27
CA ILE A 42 34.85 -16.87 9.93
C ILE A 42 33.79 -16.35 8.96
N PHE A 43 32.81 -15.59 9.45
CA PHE A 43 31.95 -14.80 8.59
C PHE A 43 32.65 -13.50 8.25
N VAL A 44 33.22 -13.42 7.04
CA VAL A 44 33.64 -12.15 6.45
C VAL A 44 32.37 -11.46 5.93
N ARG A 45 31.83 -10.53 6.71
CA ARG A 45 30.74 -9.67 6.23
C ARG A 45 31.35 -8.64 5.26
N TYR A 46 31.33 -8.96 3.96
CA TYR A 46 31.58 -7.94 2.95
C TYR A 46 30.49 -6.89 3.06
N LYS A 47 30.79 -5.73 3.64
CA LYS A 47 30.03 -4.52 3.31
C LYS A 47 30.39 -4.17 1.86
N HIS A 48 29.69 -4.79 0.90
CA HIS A 48 29.55 -4.13 -0.37
C HIS A 48 28.86 -2.81 -0.06
N ASN A 49 29.58 -1.70 -0.17
CA ASN A 49 28.96 -0.42 -0.44
C ASN A 49 28.36 -0.52 -1.84
N ILE A 50 27.26 -1.28 -1.95
CA ILE A 50 26.31 -1.11 -3.03
C ILE A 50 25.86 0.32 -2.80
N PHE A 51 26.17 1.22 -3.73
CA PHE A 51 25.58 2.55 -3.77
C PHE A 51 24.08 2.35 -3.96
N ALA A 52 23.36 2.11 -2.86
CA ALA A 52 21.92 2.12 -2.86
C ALA A 52 21.52 3.57 -3.11
N MET A 53 21.03 3.86 -4.30
CA MET A 53 20.47 5.17 -4.61
C MET A 53 19.15 5.27 -3.86
N GLN A 54 19.10 6.14 -2.85
CA GLN A 54 17.86 6.43 -2.15
C GLN A 54 16.91 7.13 -3.13
N ARG A 55 15.69 6.60 -3.23
CA ARG A 55 14.59 7.20 -3.99
C ARG A 55 13.47 7.52 -3.03
N GLU A 56 12.75 8.59 -3.30
CA GLU A 56 11.62 9.05 -2.51
C GLU A 56 10.34 8.92 -3.32
N ILE A 57 9.24 8.56 -2.64
CA ILE A 57 7.88 8.59 -3.16
C ILE A 57 7.12 9.58 -2.29
N THR A 58 6.60 10.65 -2.90
CA THR A 58 5.78 11.64 -2.21
C THR A 58 4.31 11.39 -2.53
N LEU A 59 3.49 11.25 -1.48
CA LEU A 59 2.04 11.17 -1.60
C LEU A 59 1.44 12.55 -1.29
N CYS A 60 0.68 13.10 -2.23
CA CYS A 60 -0.11 14.30 -2.03
C CYS A 60 -1.59 13.92 -1.88
N TYR A 61 -2.26 14.48 -0.87
CA TYR A 61 -3.69 14.29 -0.66
C TYR A 61 -4.32 15.57 -0.08
N GLU A 62 -5.62 15.72 -0.29
CA GLU A 62 -6.43 16.77 0.34
C GLU A 62 -7.01 16.21 1.63
N HIS A 63 -7.07 17.04 2.68
CA HIS A 63 -7.74 16.67 3.93
C HIS A 63 -8.76 17.72 4.32
N TYR A 64 -9.98 17.25 4.58
CA TYR A 64 -11.11 18.06 5.01
C TYR A 64 -11.46 17.69 6.46
N ALA A 65 -11.32 18.64 7.38
CA ALA A 65 -11.63 18.45 8.79
C ALA A 65 -13.15 18.28 9.02
N ALA A 66 -13.96 18.83 8.10
CA ALA A 66 -15.40 18.62 8.08
C ALA A 66 -15.86 18.30 6.65
N ILE A 67 -16.81 17.37 6.52
CA ILE A 67 -17.41 17.00 5.22
C ILE A 67 -18.12 18.20 4.59
N ASP A 68 -18.63 19.13 5.40
CA ASP A 68 -19.29 20.34 4.92
C ASP A 68 -18.37 21.29 4.17
N ASP A 69 -17.04 21.20 4.37
CA ASP A 69 -16.02 21.99 3.66
C ASP A 69 -15.71 21.46 2.26
N MET A 70 -16.24 20.28 1.91
CA MET A 70 -16.04 19.65 0.61
C MET A 70 -16.88 20.31 -0.49
N SER A 71 -16.50 20.08 -1.76
CA SER A 71 -17.34 20.43 -2.91
C SER A 71 -18.73 19.74 -2.81
N GLY A 72 -19.75 20.35 -3.42
CA GLY A 72 -21.10 19.75 -3.41
C GLY A 72 -21.12 18.33 -3.97
N ASP A 73 -20.36 18.10 -5.03
CA ASP A 73 -20.30 16.80 -5.71
C ASP A 73 -19.61 15.73 -4.86
N ASP A 74 -18.52 16.09 -4.18
CA ASP A 74 -17.81 15.15 -3.30
C ASP A 74 -18.62 14.83 -2.04
N ARG A 75 -19.29 15.84 -1.47
CA ARG A 75 -20.18 15.66 -0.33
C ARG A 75 -21.36 14.75 -0.68
N GLU A 76 -22.03 14.98 -1.81
CA GLU A 76 -23.12 14.10 -2.29
C GLU A 76 -22.64 12.63 -2.40
N LEU A 77 -21.41 12.43 -2.88
CA LEU A 77 -20.85 11.08 -3.03
C LEU A 77 -20.54 10.44 -1.67
N VAL A 78 -20.03 11.20 -0.70
CA VAL A 78 -19.85 10.74 0.68
C VAL A 78 -21.19 10.41 1.34
N GLU A 79 -22.20 11.25 1.17
CA GLU A 79 -23.54 10.99 1.69
C GLU A 79 -24.16 9.72 1.09
N ALA A 80 -23.94 9.46 -0.22
CA ALA A 80 -24.38 8.23 -0.87
C ALA A 80 -23.66 6.99 -0.29
N ALA A 81 -22.36 7.10 0.03
CA ALA A 81 -21.60 6.05 0.70
C ALA A 81 -22.10 5.81 2.12
N LEU A 82 -22.32 6.87 2.93
CA LEU A 82 -22.90 6.77 4.27
C LEU A 82 -24.28 6.13 4.26
N LYS A 83 -25.14 6.52 3.29
CA LYS A 83 -26.46 5.88 3.12
C LYS A 83 -26.33 4.39 2.79
N ALA A 84 -25.27 4.00 2.08
CA ALA A 84 -25.01 2.59 1.77
C ALA A 84 -24.66 1.78 3.03
N CYS A 85 -24.04 2.37 4.07
CA CYS A 85 -23.74 1.71 5.35
C CYS A 85 -24.97 1.03 5.96
N GLN A 86 -26.16 1.62 5.78
CA GLN A 86 -27.41 1.05 6.30
C GLN A 86 -27.78 -0.32 5.69
N ARG A 87 -27.15 -0.71 4.60
CA ARG A 87 -27.33 -2.02 3.95
C ARG A 87 -26.20 -2.99 4.28
N ALA A 88 -25.26 -2.61 5.14
CA ALA A 88 -24.17 -3.46 5.54
C ALA A 88 -24.69 -4.71 6.27
N ASN A 89 -24.18 -5.87 5.90
CA ASN A 89 -24.40 -7.12 6.62
C ASN A 89 -23.15 -7.45 7.44
N ALA A 90 -23.05 -6.89 8.65
CA ALA A 90 -21.88 -7.00 9.51
C ALA A 90 -22.21 -7.58 10.90
N PRO A 91 -22.79 -8.82 10.97
CA PRO A 91 -23.28 -9.40 12.22
C PRO A 91 -22.17 -9.78 13.21
N TYR A 92 -20.91 -9.86 12.76
CA TYR A 92 -19.79 -10.27 13.61
C TYR A 92 -19.00 -9.09 14.16
N SER A 93 -18.65 -8.12 13.30
CA SER A 93 -17.85 -6.95 13.70
C SER A 93 -18.68 -5.75 14.10
N ASN A 94 -19.92 -5.66 13.64
CA ASN A 94 -20.76 -4.45 13.68
C ASN A 94 -20.07 -3.24 13.03
N PHE A 95 -19.14 -3.48 12.10
CA PHE A 95 -18.43 -2.43 11.37
C PHE A 95 -19.06 -2.23 10.00
N HIS A 96 -19.81 -1.14 9.85
CA HIS A 96 -20.54 -0.83 8.66
C HIS A 96 -19.71 0.05 7.72
N VAL A 97 -19.54 -0.40 6.49
CA VAL A 97 -18.85 0.34 5.44
C VAL A 97 -19.74 0.44 4.21
N GLY A 98 -19.85 1.63 3.68
CA GLY A 98 -20.49 1.91 2.39
C GLY A 98 -19.47 2.43 1.39
N ALA A 99 -19.69 2.11 0.12
CA ALA A 99 -18.96 2.68 -1.00
C ALA A 99 -19.95 3.23 -2.03
N ALA A 100 -19.61 4.37 -2.64
CA ALA A 100 -20.37 4.97 -3.74
C ALA A 100 -19.42 5.44 -4.83
N ALA A 101 -19.77 5.25 -6.10
CA ALA A 101 -18.99 5.71 -7.23
C ALA A 101 -19.85 6.57 -8.16
N ARG A 102 -19.30 7.71 -8.60
CA ARG A 102 -19.88 8.56 -9.65
C ARG A 102 -19.26 8.20 -10.97
N LEU A 103 -20.10 7.87 -11.93
CA LEU A 103 -19.72 7.61 -13.30
C LEU A 103 -19.70 8.91 -14.12
N THR A 104 -19.06 8.91 -15.27
CA THR A 104 -18.95 10.08 -16.16
C THR A 104 -20.30 10.63 -16.64
N SER A 105 -21.37 9.83 -16.61
CA SER A 105 -22.75 10.29 -16.84
C SER A 105 -23.38 11.07 -15.68
N GLY A 106 -22.70 11.15 -14.53
CA GLY A 106 -23.24 11.66 -13.28
C GLY A 106 -24.04 10.63 -12.48
N ARG A 107 -24.20 9.40 -12.99
CA ARG A 107 -24.86 8.32 -12.25
C ARG A 107 -24.06 7.93 -11.02
N ILE A 108 -24.74 7.77 -9.88
CA ILE A 108 -24.15 7.24 -8.65
C ILE A 108 -24.64 5.81 -8.44
N ILE A 109 -23.68 4.90 -8.27
CA ILE A 109 -23.90 3.51 -7.86
C ILE A 109 -23.28 3.28 -6.48
N SER A 110 -23.85 2.40 -5.66
CA SER A 110 -23.36 2.18 -4.30
C SER A 110 -23.54 0.74 -3.82
N ALA A 111 -22.65 0.30 -2.93
CA ALA A 111 -22.71 -0.98 -2.27
C ALA A 111 -22.24 -0.87 -0.80
N ALA A 112 -22.45 -1.92 -0.02
CA ALA A 112 -22.00 -2.03 1.35
C ALA A 112 -21.20 -3.31 1.57
N ASN A 113 -20.50 -3.41 2.72
CA ASN A 113 -19.80 -4.64 3.10
C ASN A 113 -20.79 -5.75 3.49
N SER A 114 -20.33 -6.98 3.33
CA SER A 114 -21.05 -8.18 3.73
C SER A 114 -20.10 -9.17 4.35
N GLU A 115 -20.38 -9.56 5.58
CA GLU A 115 -19.64 -10.58 6.33
C GLU A 115 -20.25 -11.97 6.10
N SER A 116 -19.46 -13.00 6.31
CA SER A 116 -19.85 -14.40 6.18
C SER A 116 -19.26 -15.23 7.31
N GLU A 117 -19.94 -16.26 7.75
CA GLU A 117 -19.40 -17.28 8.65
C GLU A 117 -18.17 -17.99 8.05
N VAL A 118 -18.12 -18.07 6.73
CA VAL A 118 -16.94 -18.48 5.98
C VAL A 118 -16.17 -17.21 5.60
N PHE A 119 -15.25 -16.74 6.44
CA PHE A 119 -14.56 -15.46 6.28
C PHE A 119 -14.04 -15.15 4.88
N PRO A 120 -13.46 -16.08 4.10
CA PRO A 120 -13.05 -15.79 2.72
C PRO A 120 -14.19 -15.39 1.79
N SER A 121 -15.44 -15.69 2.12
CA SER A 121 -16.64 -15.32 1.34
C SER A 121 -17.12 -13.89 1.65
N GLY A 122 -16.64 -13.29 2.73
CA GLY A 122 -16.95 -11.90 3.06
C GLY A 122 -16.38 -10.93 2.03
N MET A 123 -17.07 -9.79 1.84
CA MET A 123 -16.70 -8.79 0.84
C MET A 123 -16.76 -7.37 1.42
N CYS A 124 -15.67 -6.61 1.22
CA CYS A 124 -15.66 -5.18 1.54
C CYS A 124 -16.57 -4.40 0.60
N ALA A 125 -17.09 -3.26 1.04
CA ALA A 125 -17.99 -2.41 0.28
C ALA A 125 -17.40 -2.00 -1.08
N GLU A 126 -16.14 -1.62 -1.11
CA GLU A 126 -15.42 -1.19 -2.30
C GLU A 126 -15.39 -2.31 -3.36
N ARG A 127 -15.01 -3.54 -2.95
CA ARG A 127 -14.96 -4.68 -3.89
C ARG A 127 -16.35 -5.10 -4.35
N SER A 128 -17.36 -5.06 -3.45
CA SER A 128 -18.76 -5.30 -3.82
C SER A 128 -19.21 -4.33 -4.90
N LEU A 129 -18.90 -3.03 -4.73
CA LEU A 129 -19.23 -1.99 -5.69
C LEU A 129 -18.49 -2.19 -7.02
N LEU A 130 -17.17 -2.39 -6.96
CA LEU A 130 -16.33 -2.46 -8.16
C LEU A 130 -16.61 -3.71 -9.02
N TYR A 131 -16.91 -4.86 -8.41
CA TYR A 131 -17.30 -6.05 -9.17
C TYR A 131 -18.70 -5.90 -9.81
N PHE A 132 -19.63 -5.26 -9.10
CA PHE A 132 -20.91 -4.89 -9.68
C PHE A 132 -20.74 -3.90 -10.85
N TYR A 133 -19.93 -2.86 -10.67
CA TYR A 133 -19.58 -1.91 -11.72
C TYR A 133 -19.01 -2.60 -12.96
N GLN A 134 -18.02 -3.45 -12.78
CA GLN A 134 -17.36 -4.17 -13.88
C GLN A 134 -18.32 -5.04 -14.70
N SER A 135 -19.35 -5.58 -14.06
CA SER A 135 -20.33 -6.45 -14.71
C SER A 135 -21.44 -5.68 -15.43
N ASN A 136 -21.69 -4.40 -15.04
CA ASN A 136 -22.88 -3.68 -15.50
C ASN A 136 -22.58 -2.34 -16.17
N TYR A 137 -21.41 -1.73 -15.89
CA TYR A 137 -21.11 -0.33 -16.28
C TYR A 137 -19.66 -0.14 -16.75
N ALA A 138 -18.96 -1.19 -17.15
CA ALA A 138 -17.53 -1.12 -17.49
C ALA A 138 -17.19 -0.17 -18.66
N ASP A 139 -18.17 0.14 -19.49
CA ASP A 139 -18.02 1.06 -20.64
C ASP A 139 -18.06 2.53 -20.21
N GLU A 140 -18.39 2.82 -18.96
CA GLU A 140 -18.55 4.17 -18.43
C GLU A 140 -17.55 4.39 -17.28
N PRO A 141 -16.49 5.21 -17.44
CA PRO A 141 -15.48 5.42 -16.41
C PRO A 141 -16.02 5.96 -15.09
N ILE A 142 -15.42 5.54 -13.99
CA ILE A 142 -15.63 6.12 -12.66
C ILE A 142 -14.79 7.39 -12.55
N GLU A 143 -15.39 8.53 -12.25
CA GLU A 143 -14.71 9.81 -11.98
C GLU A 143 -14.20 9.88 -10.53
N ALA A 144 -15.05 9.48 -9.58
CA ALA A 144 -14.75 9.49 -8.15
C ALA A 144 -15.43 8.33 -7.43
N LEU A 145 -14.78 7.82 -6.39
CA LEU A 145 -15.32 6.80 -5.50
C LEU A 145 -15.13 7.23 -4.04
N ALA A 146 -16.23 7.25 -3.28
CA ALA A 146 -16.22 7.50 -1.85
C ALA A 146 -16.35 6.19 -1.07
N ILE A 147 -15.59 6.08 0.02
CA ILE A 147 -15.66 5.03 1.03
C ILE A 147 -16.00 5.72 2.34
N ALA A 148 -17.01 5.25 3.05
CA ALA A 148 -17.43 5.83 4.31
C ALA A 148 -17.83 4.75 5.32
N SER A 149 -17.69 5.08 6.61
CA SER A 149 -18.21 4.27 7.71
C SER A 149 -18.99 5.16 8.66
N ASP A 150 -20.16 4.68 9.09
CA ASP A 150 -20.99 5.34 10.12
C ASP A 150 -20.69 4.80 11.53
N THR A 151 -19.85 3.78 11.64
CA THR A 151 -19.44 3.15 12.90
C THR A 151 -17.97 3.40 13.25
N SER A 152 -17.23 4.15 12.44
CA SER A 152 -15.83 4.50 12.65
C SER A 152 -15.70 5.88 13.30
N ASP A 153 -14.84 5.99 14.32
CA ASP A 153 -14.48 7.27 14.94
C ASP A 153 -13.55 8.15 14.08
N GLY A 154 -13.00 7.58 13.00
CA GLY A 154 -12.12 8.25 12.05
C GLY A 154 -12.35 7.79 10.63
N GLU A 155 -11.58 8.34 9.70
CA GLU A 155 -11.69 8.04 8.27
C GLU A 155 -11.53 6.54 7.98
N CYS A 156 -12.37 6.02 7.09
CA CYS A 156 -12.36 4.64 6.67
C CYS A 156 -11.45 4.46 5.44
N TYR A 157 -10.29 3.86 5.65
CA TYR A 157 -9.32 3.60 4.59
C TYR A 157 -9.50 2.21 3.97
N PRO A 158 -9.34 2.07 2.64
CA PRO A 158 -9.46 0.77 1.97
C PRO A 158 -8.34 -0.19 2.38
N CYS A 159 -8.67 -1.45 2.62
CA CYS A 159 -7.70 -2.50 2.89
C CYS A 159 -6.82 -2.80 1.66
N GLY A 160 -5.71 -3.52 1.84
CA GLY A 160 -4.77 -3.81 0.74
C GLY A 160 -5.41 -4.48 -0.48
N GLY A 161 -6.35 -5.42 -0.27
CA GLY A 161 -7.08 -6.07 -1.36
C GLY A 161 -8.02 -5.09 -2.10
N CYS A 162 -8.64 -4.16 -1.39
CA CYS A 162 -9.46 -3.11 -1.99
C CYS A 162 -8.61 -2.11 -2.79
N ARG A 163 -7.44 -1.70 -2.26
CA ARG A 163 -6.51 -0.82 -2.99
C ARG A 163 -6.05 -1.45 -4.31
N GLN A 164 -5.75 -2.74 -4.33
CA GLN A 164 -5.42 -3.44 -5.56
C GLN A 164 -6.59 -3.43 -6.55
N THR A 165 -7.83 -3.72 -6.09
CA THR A 165 -9.00 -3.73 -6.97
C THR A 165 -9.32 -2.34 -7.52
N LEU A 166 -9.18 -1.28 -6.70
CA LEU A 166 -9.33 0.12 -7.14
C LEU A 166 -8.33 0.44 -8.26
N LEU A 167 -7.06 0.09 -8.07
CA LEU A 167 -6.01 0.29 -9.07
C LEU A 167 -6.25 -0.50 -10.36
N ASP A 168 -6.74 -1.73 -10.26
CA ASP A 168 -7.04 -2.58 -11.43
C ASP A 168 -8.19 -1.99 -12.26
N VAL A 169 -9.19 -1.39 -11.61
CA VAL A 169 -10.28 -0.68 -12.30
C VAL A 169 -9.76 0.58 -12.97
N GLU A 170 -9.02 1.41 -12.25
CA GLU A 170 -8.43 2.66 -12.78
C GLU A 170 -7.56 2.38 -14.02
N ARG A 171 -6.73 1.33 -13.97
CA ARG A 171 -5.90 0.94 -15.12
C ARG A 171 -6.72 0.47 -16.32
N ARG A 172 -7.81 -0.26 -16.09
CA ARG A 172 -8.68 -0.73 -17.18
C ARG A 172 -9.44 0.39 -17.83
N GLN A 173 -9.94 1.35 -17.06
CA GLN A 173 -10.64 2.51 -17.62
C GLN A 173 -9.70 3.52 -18.29
N GLY A 174 -8.39 3.48 -18.00
CA GLY A 174 -7.37 4.33 -18.64
C GLY A 174 -7.40 5.80 -18.20
N SER A 175 -8.14 6.14 -17.15
CA SER A 175 -8.24 7.48 -16.57
C SER A 175 -8.15 7.42 -15.05
N PRO A 176 -7.58 8.45 -14.38
CA PRO A 176 -7.52 8.52 -12.93
C PRO A 176 -8.91 8.50 -12.30
N MET A 177 -9.01 7.89 -11.13
CA MET A 177 -10.21 7.83 -10.31
C MET A 177 -9.92 8.45 -8.95
N ARG A 178 -10.58 9.55 -8.61
CA ARG A 178 -10.45 10.18 -7.29
C ARG A 178 -11.01 9.25 -6.21
N ILE A 179 -10.28 9.09 -5.11
CA ILE A 179 -10.72 8.26 -3.98
C ILE A 179 -10.91 9.15 -2.76
N ILE A 180 -12.13 9.15 -2.24
CA ILE A 180 -12.56 9.87 -1.04
C ILE A 180 -12.70 8.86 0.10
N MET A 181 -12.00 9.06 1.19
CA MET A 181 -12.00 8.19 2.37
C MET A 181 -12.56 8.99 3.54
N SER A 182 -13.74 8.61 4.06
CA SER A 182 -14.48 9.39 5.05
C SER A 182 -14.91 8.56 6.25
N GLY A 183 -15.10 9.23 7.38
CA GLY A 183 -15.57 8.69 8.65
C GLY A 183 -15.29 9.68 9.78
N GLY A 184 -16.00 9.58 10.90
CA GLY A 184 -15.83 10.50 12.02
C GLY A 184 -16.08 11.99 11.69
N GLY A 185 -16.76 12.27 10.59
CA GLY A 185 -17.06 13.64 10.14
C GLY A 185 -15.96 14.30 9.29
N SER A 186 -14.82 13.64 9.05
CA SER A 186 -13.73 14.14 8.20
C SER A 186 -13.56 13.32 6.91
N ALA A 187 -12.72 13.80 6.00
CA ALA A 187 -12.39 13.08 4.77
C ALA A 187 -10.98 13.39 4.28
N SER A 188 -10.32 12.36 3.73
CA SER A 188 -9.08 12.49 2.95
C SER A 188 -9.31 12.07 1.51
N VAL A 189 -8.73 12.81 0.55
CA VAL A 189 -8.96 12.61 -0.89
C VAL A 189 -7.62 12.48 -1.60
N VAL A 190 -7.46 11.41 -2.39
CA VAL A 190 -6.34 11.25 -3.32
C VAL A 190 -6.82 11.35 -4.76
N GLY A 191 -5.96 11.83 -5.65
CA GLY A 191 -6.31 12.07 -7.06
C GLY A 191 -6.40 10.80 -7.90
N SER A 192 -5.83 9.68 -7.43
CA SER A 192 -5.72 8.44 -8.17
C SER A 192 -5.69 7.24 -7.21
N ALA A 193 -6.25 6.12 -7.63
CA ALA A 193 -6.09 4.85 -6.90
C ALA A 193 -4.62 4.39 -6.85
N ALA A 194 -3.79 4.80 -7.80
CA ALA A 194 -2.36 4.51 -7.81
C ALA A 194 -1.63 5.13 -6.61
N ASP A 195 -2.10 6.27 -6.09
CA ASP A 195 -1.54 6.95 -4.92
C ASP A 195 -1.66 6.09 -3.64
N LEU A 196 -2.67 5.22 -3.57
CA LEU A 196 -2.90 4.32 -2.44
C LEU A 196 -2.08 3.03 -2.50
N MET A 197 -1.34 2.78 -3.62
CA MET A 197 -0.68 1.50 -3.85
C MET A 197 0.74 1.65 -4.44
N PRO A 198 1.69 2.24 -3.67
CA PRO A 198 3.10 2.24 -4.06
C PRO A 198 3.60 0.79 -4.26
N PHE A 199 4.48 0.56 -5.25
CA PHE A 199 5.02 -0.76 -5.57
C PHE A 199 3.96 -1.83 -5.88
N SER A 200 2.90 -1.42 -6.56
CA SER A 200 1.79 -2.31 -6.92
C SER A 200 2.23 -3.47 -7.82
N PHE A 201 1.61 -4.63 -7.61
CA PHE A 201 1.77 -5.76 -8.52
C PHE A 201 1.12 -5.47 -9.89
N THR A 202 1.80 -5.86 -10.96
CA THR A 202 1.28 -5.80 -12.34
C THR A 202 1.69 -7.05 -13.09
N LEU A 203 0.75 -7.66 -13.81
CA LEU A 203 1.07 -8.63 -14.84
C LEU A 203 1.61 -7.87 -16.08
N LYS A 204 2.77 -8.29 -16.57
CA LYS A 204 3.35 -7.77 -17.82
C LYS A 204 2.90 -8.64 -18.99
#